data_f801cecce5e4f42e10fe54076bbdeabe
#
_entry.id   f801cecce5e4f42e10fe54076bbdeabe
#
_cell.length_a   1.000
_cell.length_b   1.000
_cell.length_c   1.000
_cell.angle_alpha   90.00
_cell.angle_beta   90.00
_cell.angle_gamma   90.00
#
_symmetry.space_group_name_H-M   'P 1'
#
loop_
_entity.id
_entity.type
_entity.pdbx_description
1 polymer ?
#
loop_
_entity_poly.entity_id
_entity_poly.type
_entity_poly.pdbx_seq_one_letter_code
_entity_poly.pdbx_strand_id
1 'polypeptide(L)'
;MRRIAGLLVVPLLLLTAACGSDTKGSDNASMTNGLPAITAGEKFGEKPTLSKGEGDPPKELKVNVISEGDGPATKEGDALQVNYLGQTWDSTTPFDNSFDRGEPFTLTLGAGQVIKGWDQGLKGQKVGSRVEIGIPPELGYGEQGSPPSIKGGATLVFVVDILKATTIPKSAEGTVVAQENKDLPKVGTNTDGKAPSLTVPKTDAPTKLVSNYVIEGKGEAVKATDTLTVQYQGVLWKDGKKFDSSYDRGAPATFPLANVIKGWSKGLEGKKVGSRVMLVVPPADGYGDQAQGPIPAKSTLVFTVDILAKQ
;
A
#
# COMPACT_ATOMS: atom_id res chain seq x y z
N MET A 1 37.82 57.92 -41.25
CA MET A 1 38.27 57.54 -42.64
C MET A 1 37.49 56.34 -43.06
N ARG A 2 36.80 56.52 -44.22
CA ARG A 2 36.23 55.51 -45.16
C ARG A 2 35.39 54.35 -44.58
N ARG A 3 34.04 54.38 -44.69
CA ARG A 3 33.15 54.11 -45.84
C ARG A 3 33.48 52.76 -46.51
N ILE A 4 32.53 51.81 -46.54
CA ILE A 4 31.77 51.41 -47.72
C ILE A 4 30.63 50.48 -47.27
N ALA A 5 29.49 50.75 -47.75
CA ALA A 5 28.18 50.22 -47.89
C ALA A 5 28.16 49.04 -48.88
N GLY A 6 27.24 48.16 -48.69
CA GLY A 6 26.89 47.12 -49.65
C GLY A 6 25.43 46.70 -49.44
N LEU A 7 24.65 47.07 -50.39
CA LEU A 7 23.21 47.04 -50.54
C LEU A 7 22.75 45.77 -51.28
N LEU A 8 21.46 45.37 -51.06
CA LEU A 8 20.58 44.61 -51.94
C LEU A 8 20.77 43.07 -51.99
N VAL A 9 19.75 42.24 -51.98
CA VAL A 9 18.50 42.15 -52.77
C VAL A 9 17.53 41.18 -52.12
N VAL A 10 16.28 41.58 -52.00
CA VAL A 10 15.07 40.74 -51.77
C VAL A 10 14.64 40.15 -53.14
N PRO A 11 14.09 38.96 -53.17
CA PRO A 11 12.92 38.73 -53.98
C PRO A 11 11.72 38.24 -53.13
N LEU A 12 10.70 39.00 -53.18
CA LEU A 12 9.29 38.72 -53.00
C LEU A 12 8.83 37.72 -54.06
N LEU A 13 8.21 36.62 -53.63
CA LEU A 13 7.38 35.81 -54.53
C LEU A 13 6.06 35.42 -53.85
N LEU A 14 5.05 35.72 -54.60
CA LEU A 14 3.65 35.77 -54.32
C LEU A 14 2.95 34.43 -54.08
N LEU A 15 1.92 34.52 -53.24
CA LEU A 15 0.65 33.75 -53.14
C LEU A 15 0.35 32.74 -54.23
N THR A 16 -0.11 31.56 -53.78
CA THR A 16 -1.31 30.93 -54.29
C THR A 16 -2.18 30.44 -53.14
N ALA A 17 -3.34 31.04 -52.98
CA ALA A 17 -4.45 30.52 -52.20
C ALA A 17 -5.03 29.30 -52.93
N ALA A 18 -5.19 28.19 -52.21
CA ALA A 18 -6.10 27.12 -52.62
C ALA A 18 -7.04 26.87 -51.46
N CYS A 19 -8.27 27.30 -51.62
CA CYS A 19 -9.44 26.85 -50.84
C CYS A 19 -9.72 25.38 -51.11
N GLY A 20 -10.15 24.69 -50.04
CA GLY A 20 -11.05 23.54 -50.20
C GLY A 20 -10.62 22.28 -49.48
N SER A 21 -11.14 22.06 -48.36
CA SER A 21 -12.22 21.09 -48.09
C SER A 21 -12.32 20.79 -46.62
N ASP A 22 -13.50 20.94 -46.12
CA ASP A 22 -13.95 20.47 -44.83
C ASP A 22 -13.58 18.99 -44.69
N THR A 23 -12.64 18.68 -43.83
CA THR A 23 -12.52 17.35 -43.26
C THR A 23 -12.99 17.41 -41.82
N LYS A 24 -14.17 16.83 -41.60
CA LYS A 24 -14.70 16.48 -40.28
C LYS A 24 -13.57 15.95 -39.41
N GLY A 25 -13.41 16.53 -38.24
CA GLY A 25 -12.54 16.02 -37.22
C GLY A 25 -12.90 14.56 -36.91
N SER A 26 -12.04 13.68 -37.34
CA SER A 26 -11.95 12.38 -36.70
C SER A 26 -11.08 12.62 -35.47
N ASP A 27 -11.68 12.56 -34.31
CA ASP A 27 -10.99 12.48 -33.03
C ASP A 27 -10.18 11.17 -33.01
N ASN A 28 -9.03 11.19 -33.66
CA ASN A 28 -8.00 10.19 -33.45
C ASN A 28 -7.31 10.54 -32.12
N ALA A 29 -7.93 10.09 -31.03
CA ALA A 29 -7.24 9.97 -29.77
C ALA A 29 -6.09 8.96 -29.97
N SER A 30 -4.89 9.48 -30.27
CA SER A 30 -3.72 8.67 -30.56
C SER A 30 -3.32 7.90 -29.32
N MET A 31 -3.23 6.57 -29.44
CA MET A 31 -2.74 5.71 -28.36
C MET A 31 -1.34 6.18 -27.93
N THR A 32 -1.14 6.38 -26.63
CA THR A 32 0.15 6.76 -26.07
C THR A 32 0.88 5.49 -25.64
N ASN A 33 1.97 5.17 -26.33
CA ASN A 33 2.78 3.99 -26.03
C ASN A 33 2.03 2.63 -26.10
N GLY A 34 0.98 2.55 -26.96
CA GLY A 34 0.17 1.35 -27.15
C GLY A 34 -0.85 1.09 -26.03
N LEU A 35 -1.22 2.12 -25.26
CA LEU A 35 -2.31 2.13 -24.31
C LEU A 35 -3.39 3.13 -24.74
N PRO A 36 -4.66 3.02 -24.26
CA PRO A 36 -5.72 3.95 -24.57
C PRO A 36 -5.34 5.40 -24.26
N ALA A 37 -5.77 6.35 -25.10
CA ALA A 37 -5.47 7.74 -24.85
C ALA A 37 -6.29 8.29 -23.66
N ILE A 38 -5.67 9.16 -22.86
CA ILE A 38 -6.37 9.99 -21.89
C ILE A 38 -7.00 11.16 -22.67
N THR A 39 -8.32 11.19 -22.76
CA THR A 39 -9.08 12.18 -23.56
C THR A 39 -9.49 13.41 -22.75
N ALA A 40 -9.46 13.31 -21.42
CA ALA A 40 -9.67 14.42 -20.49
C ALA A 40 -9.03 14.10 -19.13
N GLY A 41 -8.78 15.13 -18.32
CA GLY A 41 -8.19 14.95 -16.98
C GLY A 41 -6.77 14.39 -17.05
N GLU A 42 -5.91 14.94 -17.88
CA GLU A 42 -4.52 14.47 -18.04
C GLU A 42 -3.64 14.80 -16.83
N LYS A 43 -3.98 15.86 -16.09
CA LYS A 43 -3.16 16.34 -14.99
C LYS A 43 -3.36 15.48 -13.74
N PHE A 44 -2.27 15.32 -12.99
CA PHE A 44 -2.30 14.71 -11.66
C PHE A 44 -3.40 15.34 -10.78
N GLY A 45 -4.21 14.50 -10.13
CA GLY A 45 -5.33 14.90 -9.27
C GLY A 45 -6.67 15.11 -10.00
N GLU A 46 -6.68 15.24 -11.33
CA GLU A 46 -7.91 15.34 -12.10
C GLU A 46 -8.46 13.93 -12.41
N LYS A 47 -9.79 13.75 -12.38
CA LYS A 47 -10.41 12.49 -12.81
C LYS A 47 -10.17 12.27 -14.30
N PRO A 48 -9.46 11.22 -14.73
CA PRO A 48 -9.20 10.97 -16.13
C PRO A 48 -10.42 10.41 -16.87
N THR A 49 -10.44 10.62 -18.17
CA THR A 49 -11.32 9.90 -19.12
C THR A 49 -10.43 9.22 -20.14
N LEU A 50 -10.67 7.94 -20.40
CA LEU A 50 -9.88 7.15 -21.35
C LEU A 50 -10.71 6.81 -22.59
N SER A 51 -10.06 6.76 -23.75
CA SER A 51 -10.61 6.07 -24.92
C SER A 51 -10.68 4.56 -24.65
N LYS A 52 -11.36 3.81 -25.50
CA LYS A 52 -11.15 2.37 -25.57
C LYS A 52 -9.80 2.07 -26.24
N GLY A 53 -9.24 0.89 -26.00
CA GLY A 53 -8.07 0.41 -26.71
C GLY A 53 -8.33 0.21 -28.21
N GLU A 54 -7.31 0.42 -29.00
CA GLU A 54 -7.32 0.17 -30.44
C GLU A 54 -6.42 -1.03 -30.77
N GLY A 55 -6.86 -1.89 -31.67
CA GLY A 55 -6.14 -3.12 -32.02
C GLY A 55 -6.11 -4.16 -30.90
N ASP A 56 -5.09 -5.00 -30.95
CA ASP A 56 -4.92 -6.08 -29.95
C ASP A 56 -4.45 -5.52 -28.61
N PRO A 57 -5.01 -5.99 -27.48
CA PRO A 57 -4.57 -5.59 -26.15
C PRO A 57 -3.14 -6.10 -25.87
N PRO A 58 -2.39 -5.43 -24.97
CA PRO A 58 -1.05 -5.88 -24.61
C PRO A 58 -1.08 -7.27 -23.95
N LYS A 59 -0.16 -8.13 -24.37
CA LYS A 59 0.04 -9.48 -23.80
C LYS A 59 0.95 -9.47 -22.58
N GLU A 60 1.62 -8.35 -22.33
CA GLU A 60 2.52 -8.14 -21.19
C GLU A 60 2.10 -6.88 -20.44
N LEU A 61 2.53 -6.80 -19.18
CA LEU A 61 2.33 -5.60 -18.38
C LEU A 61 2.97 -4.39 -19.07
N LYS A 62 2.18 -3.35 -19.32
CA LYS A 62 2.68 -2.06 -19.82
C LYS A 62 2.47 -0.99 -18.78
N VAL A 63 3.50 -0.18 -18.57
CA VAL A 63 3.46 0.98 -17.68
C VAL A 63 3.93 2.19 -18.46
N ASN A 64 3.10 3.22 -18.48
CA ASN A 64 3.39 4.51 -19.09
C ASN A 64 3.33 5.60 -18.03
N VAL A 65 4.41 6.36 -17.84
CA VAL A 65 4.44 7.50 -16.91
C VAL A 65 3.90 8.72 -17.66
N ILE A 66 2.68 9.14 -17.33
CA ILE A 66 2.02 10.30 -17.93
C ILE A 66 2.64 11.60 -17.41
N SER A 67 2.83 11.68 -16.09
CA SER A 67 3.57 12.75 -15.45
C SER A 67 4.43 12.17 -14.33
N GLU A 68 5.72 12.53 -14.32
CA GLU A 68 6.64 12.06 -13.28
C GLU A 68 6.57 13.00 -12.07
N GLY A 69 6.44 12.41 -10.87
CA GLY A 69 6.53 13.10 -9.60
C GLY A 69 7.99 13.30 -9.15
N ASP A 70 8.17 14.10 -8.13
CA ASP A 70 9.47 14.41 -7.52
C ASP A 70 9.70 13.71 -6.17
N GLY A 71 8.70 12.98 -5.68
CA GLY A 71 8.78 12.25 -4.42
C GLY A 71 9.62 10.97 -4.48
N PRO A 72 9.74 10.24 -3.36
CA PRO A 72 10.50 9.00 -3.31
C PRO A 72 9.86 7.91 -4.20
N ALA A 73 10.72 7.03 -4.74
CA ALA A 73 10.26 5.86 -5.49
C ALA A 73 9.64 4.83 -4.55
N THR A 74 8.50 4.28 -4.95
CA THR A 74 7.77 3.24 -4.23
C THR A 74 8.56 1.93 -4.17
N LYS A 75 8.43 1.23 -3.05
CA LYS A 75 9.10 -0.05 -2.80
C LYS A 75 8.11 -1.09 -2.33
N GLU A 76 8.45 -2.33 -2.53
CA GLU A 76 7.72 -3.45 -1.94
C GLU A 76 7.65 -3.31 -0.41
N GLY A 77 6.47 -3.46 0.15
CA GLY A 77 6.17 -3.22 1.56
C GLY A 77 5.73 -1.80 1.89
N ASP A 78 5.80 -0.84 0.96
CA ASP A 78 5.29 0.50 1.21
C ASP A 78 3.76 0.52 1.28
N ALA A 79 3.21 1.26 2.23
CA ALA A 79 1.80 1.65 2.23
C ALA A 79 1.62 2.81 1.26
N LEU A 80 0.82 2.59 0.21
CA LEU A 80 0.49 3.59 -0.80
C LEU A 80 -0.89 4.15 -0.57
N GLN A 81 -1.05 5.46 -0.79
CA GLN A 81 -2.33 6.11 -1.02
C GLN A 81 -2.37 6.55 -2.48
N VAL A 82 -3.42 6.16 -3.19
CA VAL A 82 -3.55 6.43 -4.63
C VAL A 82 -4.96 6.89 -4.98
N ASN A 83 -5.07 7.76 -5.99
CA ASN A 83 -6.31 7.89 -6.73
C ASN A 83 -6.20 7.06 -8.01
N TYR A 84 -7.31 6.49 -8.45
CA TYR A 84 -7.30 5.66 -9.65
C TYR A 84 -8.62 5.65 -10.39
N LEU A 85 -8.54 5.30 -11.67
CA LEU A 85 -9.66 4.93 -12.51
C LEU A 85 -9.28 3.66 -13.27
N GLY A 86 -10.18 2.67 -13.29
CA GLY A 86 -10.00 1.40 -14.00
C GLY A 86 -11.11 1.12 -14.99
N GLN A 87 -10.75 0.71 -16.20
CA GLN A 87 -11.66 0.22 -17.23
C GLN A 87 -11.11 -1.02 -17.93
N THR A 88 -11.96 -1.74 -18.67
CA THR A 88 -11.50 -2.79 -19.57
C THR A 88 -11.04 -2.20 -20.89
N TRP A 89 -10.15 -2.89 -21.60
CA TRP A 89 -9.57 -2.46 -22.89
C TRP A 89 -10.63 -2.06 -23.92
N ASP A 90 -11.71 -2.79 -23.98
CA ASP A 90 -12.79 -2.66 -24.96
C ASP A 90 -13.90 -1.69 -24.54
N SER A 91 -13.77 -1.00 -23.42
CA SER A 91 -14.78 -0.11 -22.85
C SER A 91 -14.27 1.33 -22.72
N THR A 92 -15.19 2.29 -22.75
CA THR A 92 -14.97 3.68 -22.32
C THR A 92 -15.61 3.97 -20.95
N THR A 93 -16.29 2.97 -20.38
CA THR A 93 -16.96 3.11 -19.09
C THR A 93 -16.09 2.49 -18.01
N PRO A 94 -15.66 3.26 -17.01
CA PRO A 94 -14.91 2.73 -15.87
C PRO A 94 -15.74 1.70 -15.10
N PHE A 95 -15.10 0.61 -14.66
CA PHE A 95 -15.72 -0.34 -13.75
C PHE A 95 -15.53 0.07 -12.29
N ASP A 96 -14.49 0.86 -11.99
CA ASP A 96 -14.23 1.37 -10.66
C ASP A 96 -13.31 2.60 -10.70
N ASN A 97 -13.46 3.51 -9.71
CA ASN A 97 -12.56 4.65 -9.51
C ASN A 97 -12.67 5.21 -8.09
N SER A 98 -11.60 5.80 -7.59
CA SER A 98 -11.57 6.47 -6.29
C SER A 98 -12.07 7.93 -6.35
N PHE A 99 -12.01 8.57 -7.51
CA PHE A 99 -12.36 9.98 -7.66
C PHE A 99 -13.83 10.26 -7.31
N ASP A 100 -14.75 9.38 -7.74
CA ASP A 100 -16.19 9.53 -7.44
C ASP A 100 -16.52 9.22 -5.98
N ARG A 101 -15.71 8.42 -5.30
CA ARG A 101 -15.85 8.17 -3.87
C ARG A 101 -15.33 9.33 -3.01
N GLY A 102 -14.48 10.19 -3.58
CA GLY A 102 -13.87 11.32 -2.85
C GLY A 102 -12.81 10.90 -1.82
N GLU A 103 -12.42 9.62 -1.81
CA GLU A 103 -11.44 9.07 -0.89
C GLU A 103 -10.36 8.28 -1.63
N PRO A 104 -9.07 8.52 -1.35
CA PRO A 104 -7.99 7.73 -1.88
C PRO A 104 -8.07 6.26 -1.45
N PHE A 105 -7.64 5.38 -2.34
CA PHE A 105 -7.48 3.97 -2.04
C PHE A 105 -6.11 3.72 -1.39
N THR A 106 -6.10 2.90 -0.34
CA THR A 106 -4.87 2.53 0.37
C THR A 106 -4.57 1.05 0.18
N LEU A 107 -3.30 0.75 -0.11
CA LEU A 107 -2.81 -0.63 -0.28
C LEU A 107 -1.38 -0.75 0.26
N THR A 108 -0.96 -1.98 0.57
CA THR A 108 0.46 -2.31 0.82
C THR A 108 1.03 -2.98 -0.43
N LEU A 109 2.01 -2.34 -1.06
CA LEU A 109 2.60 -2.79 -2.31
C LEU A 109 3.32 -4.15 -2.14
N GLY A 110 3.00 -5.13 -2.98
CA GLY A 110 3.58 -6.47 -2.93
C GLY A 110 2.99 -7.39 -1.87
N ALA A 111 1.95 -6.95 -1.13
CA ALA A 111 1.29 -7.79 -0.12
C ALA A 111 0.17 -8.70 -0.71
N GLY A 112 -0.05 -8.68 -2.02
CA GLY A 112 -1.11 -9.45 -2.68
C GLY A 112 -2.53 -8.98 -2.32
N GLN A 113 -2.69 -7.75 -1.85
CA GLN A 113 -3.99 -7.14 -1.56
C GLN A 113 -4.69 -6.64 -2.82
N VAL A 114 -3.95 -6.50 -3.90
CA VAL A 114 -4.40 -6.04 -5.21
C VAL A 114 -3.98 -7.04 -6.29
N ILE A 115 -4.46 -6.87 -7.52
CA ILE A 115 -4.05 -7.69 -8.65
C ILE A 115 -2.53 -7.54 -8.91
N LYS A 116 -1.90 -8.61 -9.41
CA LYS A 116 -0.45 -8.67 -9.65
C LYS A 116 0.07 -7.53 -10.52
N GLY A 117 -0.72 -7.08 -11.49
CA GLY A 117 -0.38 -5.96 -12.36
C GLY A 117 -0.17 -4.65 -11.61
N TRP A 118 -0.90 -4.41 -10.53
CA TRP A 118 -0.69 -3.26 -9.67
C TRP A 118 0.60 -3.40 -8.84
N ASP A 119 0.81 -4.55 -8.18
CA ASP A 119 2.03 -4.80 -7.39
C ASP A 119 3.31 -4.64 -8.22
N GLN A 120 3.26 -5.05 -9.49
CA GLN A 120 4.39 -4.92 -10.40
C GLN A 120 4.49 -3.53 -11.03
N GLY A 121 3.38 -2.96 -11.49
CA GLY A 121 3.35 -1.72 -12.26
C GLY A 121 3.58 -0.46 -11.42
N LEU A 122 3.22 -0.50 -10.14
CA LEU A 122 3.42 0.63 -9.22
C LEU A 122 4.79 0.61 -8.54
N LYS A 123 5.52 -0.52 -8.56
CA LYS A 123 6.85 -0.64 -7.96
C LYS A 123 7.87 0.22 -8.71
N GLY A 124 8.61 1.04 -7.99
CA GLY A 124 9.64 1.94 -8.55
C GLY A 124 9.10 3.27 -9.07
N GLN A 125 7.78 3.47 -9.08
CA GLN A 125 7.18 4.75 -9.48
C GLN A 125 7.36 5.80 -8.39
N LYS A 126 7.54 7.07 -8.76
CA LYS A 126 7.71 8.16 -7.78
C LYS A 126 6.37 8.63 -7.22
N VAL A 127 6.36 9.02 -5.96
CA VAL A 127 5.23 9.76 -5.37
C VAL A 127 5.06 11.08 -6.12
N GLY A 128 3.80 11.45 -6.41
CA GLY A 128 3.44 12.57 -7.27
C GLY A 128 3.31 12.20 -8.75
N SER A 129 3.63 10.96 -9.14
CA SER A 129 3.46 10.50 -10.53
C SER A 129 2.02 10.11 -10.82
N ARG A 130 1.62 10.39 -12.07
CA ARG A 130 0.48 9.74 -12.73
C ARG A 130 1.01 8.68 -13.68
N VAL A 131 0.55 7.47 -13.51
CA VAL A 131 0.93 6.33 -14.35
C VAL A 131 -0.30 5.69 -14.97
N GLU A 132 -0.15 5.24 -16.22
CA GLU A 132 -1.14 4.41 -16.90
C GLU A 132 -0.59 2.99 -16.98
N ILE A 133 -1.42 2.00 -16.65
CA ILE A 133 -1.02 0.60 -16.55
C ILE A 133 -1.97 -0.26 -17.36
N GLY A 134 -1.44 -0.93 -18.40
CA GLY A 134 -2.14 -1.96 -19.18
C GLY A 134 -1.80 -3.35 -18.61
N ILE A 135 -2.82 -4.05 -18.14
CA ILE A 135 -2.67 -5.29 -17.37
C ILE A 135 -3.34 -6.44 -18.13
N PRO A 136 -2.56 -7.41 -18.65
CA PRO A 136 -3.12 -8.59 -19.27
C PRO A 136 -3.87 -9.48 -18.26
N PRO A 137 -4.75 -10.37 -18.72
CA PRO A 137 -5.62 -11.18 -17.84
C PRO A 137 -4.86 -11.93 -16.74
N GLU A 138 -3.69 -12.49 -17.04
CA GLU A 138 -2.89 -13.33 -16.11
C GLU A 138 -2.36 -12.54 -14.90
N LEU A 139 -2.23 -11.22 -15.06
CA LEU A 139 -1.83 -10.30 -13.99
C LEU A 139 -3.02 -9.54 -13.40
N GLY A 140 -4.22 -9.74 -13.96
CA GLY A 140 -5.49 -9.19 -13.51
C GLY A 140 -6.38 -10.25 -12.86
N TYR A 141 -7.58 -10.44 -13.42
CA TYR A 141 -8.59 -11.38 -12.90
C TYR A 141 -8.67 -12.70 -13.67
N GLY A 142 -7.74 -12.96 -14.59
CA GLY A 142 -7.63 -14.22 -15.33
C GLY A 142 -8.87 -14.56 -16.17
N GLU A 143 -9.02 -15.86 -16.47
CA GLU A 143 -10.16 -16.39 -17.22
C GLU A 143 -11.49 -16.33 -16.46
N GLN A 144 -11.47 -16.14 -15.16
CA GLN A 144 -12.70 -16.05 -14.35
C GLN A 144 -13.29 -14.65 -14.36
N GLY A 145 -12.46 -13.61 -14.52
CA GLY A 145 -12.89 -12.22 -14.40
C GLY A 145 -13.34 -11.85 -12.98
N SER A 146 -14.10 -10.77 -12.87
CA SER A 146 -14.79 -10.31 -11.66
C SER A 146 -16.21 -9.83 -12.02
N PRO A 147 -17.16 -10.76 -12.24
CA PRO A 147 -18.53 -10.42 -12.61
C PRO A 147 -19.24 -9.60 -11.52
N PRO A 148 -20.20 -8.72 -11.89
CA PRO A 148 -20.67 -8.49 -13.25
C PRO A 148 -19.83 -7.54 -14.10
N SER A 149 -18.87 -6.83 -13.50
CA SER A 149 -18.20 -5.67 -14.11
C SER A 149 -17.04 -6.04 -15.03
N ILE A 150 -16.35 -7.16 -14.76
CA ILE A 150 -15.16 -7.57 -15.51
C ILE A 150 -15.35 -9.00 -16.01
N LYS A 151 -15.35 -9.16 -17.33
CA LYS A 151 -15.45 -10.48 -17.98
C LYS A 151 -14.15 -11.27 -17.83
N GLY A 152 -14.25 -12.59 -17.94
CA GLY A 152 -13.07 -13.46 -18.03
C GLY A 152 -12.21 -13.12 -19.26
N GLY A 153 -10.90 -13.22 -19.13
CA GLY A 153 -9.95 -12.88 -20.19
C GLY A 153 -9.82 -11.39 -20.49
N ALA A 154 -10.40 -10.49 -19.70
CA ALA A 154 -10.34 -9.04 -19.94
C ALA A 154 -8.96 -8.46 -19.62
N THR A 155 -8.39 -7.71 -20.55
CA THR A 155 -7.28 -6.80 -20.30
C THR A 155 -7.79 -5.53 -19.63
N LEU A 156 -7.11 -5.10 -18.57
CA LEU A 156 -7.48 -3.93 -17.78
C LEU A 156 -6.57 -2.76 -18.08
N VAL A 157 -7.11 -1.56 -18.00
CA VAL A 157 -6.35 -0.31 -18.09
C VAL A 157 -6.66 0.53 -16.87
N PHE A 158 -5.62 0.98 -16.20
CA PHE A 158 -5.74 1.87 -15.05
C PHE A 158 -4.93 3.14 -15.26
N VAL A 159 -5.48 4.27 -14.83
CA VAL A 159 -4.71 5.48 -14.55
C VAL A 159 -4.66 5.64 -13.05
N VAL A 160 -3.44 5.77 -12.52
CA VAL A 160 -3.18 5.82 -11.08
C VAL A 160 -2.33 7.04 -10.73
N ASP A 161 -2.82 7.83 -9.78
CA ASP A 161 -2.07 8.93 -9.14
C ASP A 161 -1.50 8.44 -7.82
N ILE A 162 -0.19 8.45 -7.67
CA ILE A 162 0.49 8.04 -6.44
C ILE A 162 0.60 9.25 -5.51
N LEU A 163 -0.32 9.35 -4.54
CA LEU A 163 -0.42 10.50 -3.64
C LEU A 163 0.62 10.44 -2.52
N LYS A 164 0.85 9.24 -1.98
CA LYS A 164 1.75 9.03 -0.85
C LYS A 164 2.31 7.63 -0.86
N ALA A 165 3.56 7.47 -0.46
CA ALA A 165 4.16 6.20 -0.10
C ALA A 165 4.80 6.32 1.28
N THR A 166 4.49 5.38 2.16
CA THR A 166 5.09 5.31 3.50
C THR A 166 5.77 3.96 3.63
N THR A 167 7.08 3.97 3.77
CA THR A 167 7.84 2.73 4.00
C THR A 167 7.48 2.18 5.38
N ILE A 168 6.97 0.95 5.41
CA ILE A 168 6.67 0.25 6.66
C ILE A 168 7.96 -0.47 7.08
N PRO A 169 8.51 -0.17 8.26
CA PRO A 169 9.68 -0.86 8.78
C PRO A 169 9.41 -2.37 8.94
N LYS A 170 10.45 -3.21 8.85
CA LYS A 170 10.31 -4.66 9.05
C LYS A 170 10.28 -5.07 10.52
N SER A 171 10.63 -4.17 11.42
CA SER A 171 10.70 -4.37 12.89
C SER A 171 10.61 -3.03 13.60
N ALA A 172 10.52 -3.08 14.93
CA ALA A 172 10.58 -1.89 15.77
C ALA A 172 11.87 -1.10 15.55
N GLU A 173 11.77 0.23 15.67
CA GLU A 173 12.88 1.20 15.54
C GLU A 173 12.81 2.21 16.69
N GLY A 174 13.77 2.17 17.59
CA GLY A 174 13.73 3.05 18.77
C GLY A 174 14.83 2.78 19.76
N THR A 175 14.61 3.21 20.99
CA THR A 175 15.55 3.03 22.10
C THR A 175 15.20 1.78 22.89
N VAL A 176 16.18 0.90 23.11
CA VAL A 176 16.01 -0.29 23.94
C VAL A 176 15.73 0.12 25.39
N VAL A 177 14.70 -0.48 25.97
CA VAL A 177 14.29 -0.28 27.37
C VAL A 177 14.73 -1.48 28.19
N ALA A 178 15.33 -1.22 29.37
CA ALA A 178 15.78 -2.27 30.27
C ALA A 178 14.60 -3.14 30.75
N GLN A 179 14.79 -4.47 30.70
CA GLN A 179 13.83 -5.47 31.17
C GLN A 179 14.31 -6.07 32.49
N GLU A 180 14.11 -5.34 33.58
CA GLU A 180 14.70 -5.67 34.90
C GLU A 180 13.85 -6.66 35.72
N ASN A 181 12.54 -6.68 35.47
CA ASN A 181 11.63 -7.55 36.20
C ASN A 181 11.77 -9.01 35.75
N LYS A 182 12.34 -9.85 36.62
CA LYS A 182 12.57 -11.28 36.34
C LYS A 182 11.29 -12.13 36.35
N ASP A 183 10.22 -11.62 36.91
CA ASP A 183 8.90 -12.29 36.96
C ASP A 183 8.07 -12.00 35.69
N LEU A 184 8.62 -11.26 34.72
CA LEU A 184 7.99 -10.98 33.45
C LEU A 184 8.77 -11.65 32.30
N PRO A 185 8.12 -11.90 31.15
CA PRO A 185 8.77 -12.46 29.99
C PRO A 185 9.95 -11.60 29.51
N LYS A 186 11.04 -12.27 29.12
CA LYS A 186 12.18 -11.61 28.49
C LYS A 186 12.06 -11.68 26.98
N VAL A 187 12.19 -10.52 26.35
CA VAL A 187 12.03 -10.34 24.90
C VAL A 187 13.32 -9.87 24.25
N GLY A 188 13.66 -10.45 23.12
CA GLY A 188 14.82 -10.04 22.32
C GLY A 188 14.66 -8.64 21.73
N THR A 189 15.80 -7.97 21.52
CA THR A 189 15.88 -6.59 21.00
C THR A 189 16.40 -6.50 19.57
N ASN A 190 16.47 -7.64 18.85
CA ASN A 190 16.86 -7.67 17.43
C ASN A 190 15.89 -6.87 16.56
N THR A 191 16.43 -6.19 15.54
CA THR A 191 15.65 -5.34 14.59
C THR A 191 15.92 -5.72 13.13
N ASP A 192 16.23 -7.00 12.91
CA ASP A 192 16.57 -7.56 11.58
C ASP A 192 15.37 -8.09 10.79
N GLY A 193 14.15 -7.75 11.23
CA GLY A 193 12.90 -8.23 10.60
C GLY A 193 12.51 -9.66 10.98
N LYS A 194 13.28 -10.32 11.84
CA LYS A 194 12.96 -11.65 12.35
C LYS A 194 12.22 -11.58 13.67
N ALA A 195 11.48 -12.65 14.00
CA ALA A 195 10.81 -12.78 15.28
C ALA A 195 11.82 -12.62 16.44
N PRO A 196 11.55 -11.75 17.43
CA PRO A 196 12.39 -11.66 18.61
C PRO A 196 12.29 -12.93 19.45
N SER A 197 13.35 -13.24 20.16
CA SER A 197 13.28 -14.30 21.19
C SER A 197 12.26 -13.90 22.26
N LEU A 198 11.51 -14.88 22.76
CA LEU A 198 10.52 -14.67 23.82
C LEU A 198 10.62 -15.82 24.81
N THR A 199 11.04 -15.51 26.03
CA THR A 199 11.19 -16.50 27.12
C THR A 199 10.23 -16.15 28.25
N VAL A 200 9.31 -17.07 28.56
CA VAL A 200 8.35 -16.93 29.66
C VAL A 200 8.99 -17.46 30.96
N PRO A 201 8.92 -16.73 32.09
CA PRO A 201 9.44 -17.20 33.37
C PRO A 201 8.59 -18.36 33.92
N LYS A 202 9.14 -19.13 34.87
CA LYS A 202 8.42 -20.21 35.54
C LYS A 202 7.68 -19.76 36.83
N THR A 203 7.33 -18.49 36.90
CA THR A 203 6.55 -17.89 37.99
C THR A 203 5.07 -17.90 37.67
N ASP A 204 4.23 -17.56 38.65
CA ASP A 204 2.79 -17.37 38.42
C ASP A 204 2.53 -16.21 37.45
N ALA A 205 1.53 -16.37 36.61
CA ALA A 205 1.14 -15.34 35.64
C ALA A 205 0.58 -14.09 36.34
N PRO A 206 0.89 -12.89 35.87
CA PRO A 206 0.21 -11.68 36.33
C PRO A 206 -1.31 -11.78 36.16
N THR A 207 -2.05 -11.36 37.18
CA THR A 207 -3.53 -11.31 37.14
C THR A 207 -4.09 -10.06 36.49
N LYS A 208 -3.23 -9.06 36.25
CA LYS A 208 -3.54 -7.80 35.57
C LYS A 208 -2.77 -7.70 34.25
N LEU A 209 -3.35 -6.95 33.32
CA LEU A 209 -2.67 -6.62 32.06
C LEU A 209 -1.32 -5.95 32.33
N VAL A 210 -0.27 -6.47 31.70
CA VAL A 210 1.06 -5.84 31.66
C VAL A 210 1.33 -5.38 30.25
N SER A 211 1.82 -4.15 30.09
CA SER A 211 2.20 -3.56 28.81
C SER A 211 3.48 -2.74 28.97
N ASN A 212 4.61 -3.32 28.60
CA ASN A 212 5.91 -2.71 28.76
C ASN A 212 6.60 -2.50 27.42
N TYR A 213 7.28 -1.37 27.26
CA TYR A 213 8.24 -1.21 26.16
C TYR A 213 9.42 -2.16 26.31
N VAL A 214 9.81 -2.77 25.22
CA VAL A 214 11.09 -3.47 25.01
C VAL A 214 12.01 -2.58 24.17
N ILE A 215 11.40 -1.92 23.17
CA ILE A 215 12.01 -0.86 22.37
C ILE A 215 10.99 0.26 22.37
N GLU A 216 11.36 1.47 22.75
CA GLU A 216 10.49 2.64 22.68
C GLU A 216 10.75 3.39 21.38
N GLY A 217 9.74 3.43 20.50
CA GLY A 217 9.73 4.17 19.26
C GLY A 217 9.62 5.68 19.45
N LYS A 218 9.80 6.42 18.37
CA LYS A 218 9.73 7.90 18.35
C LYS A 218 8.53 8.43 17.56
N GLY A 219 7.70 7.54 16.99
CA GLY A 219 6.53 7.92 16.20
C GLY A 219 5.39 8.44 17.08
N GLU A 220 4.27 8.73 16.44
CA GLU A 220 3.06 9.21 17.12
C GLU A 220 2.48 8.15 18.07
N ALA A 221 1.79 8.62 19.10
CA ALA A 221 1.07 7.73 20.01
C ALA A 221 -0.14 7.10 19.31
N VAL A 222 -0.38 5.83 19.59
CA VAL A 222 -1.53 5.05 19.13
C VAL A 222 -2.80 5.51 19.85
N LYS A 223 -3.87 5.68 19.09
CA LYS A 223 -5.23 5.99 19.59
C LYS A 223 -6.11 4.74 19.49
N ALA A 224 -7.13 4.67 20.31
CA ALA A 224 -8.11 3.56 20.31
C ALA A 224 -8.80 3.35 18.94
N THR A 225 -8.90 4.41 18.12
CA THR A 225 -9.55 4.41 16.81
C THR A 225 -8.60 4.03 15.66
N ASP A 226 -7.29 3.93 15.92
CA ASP A 226 -6.31 3.69 14.88
C ASP A 226 -6.38 2.24 14.35
N THR A 227 -6.04 2.09 13.08
CA THR A 227 -5.72 0.80 12.46
C THR A 227 -4.20 0.63 12.48
N LEU A 228 -3.72 -0.44 13.10
CA LEU A 228 -2.29 -0.68 13.28
C LEU A 228 -1.78 -1.71 12.27
N THR A 229 -0.61 -1.43 11.70
CA THR A 229 0.21 -2.42 11.00
C THR A 229 1.32 -2.86 11.93
N VAL A 230 1.37 -4.16 12.23
CA VAL A 230 2.25 -4.73 13.25
C VAL A 230 2.94 -6.01 12.79
N GLN A 231 4.13 -6.26 13.33
CA GLN A 231 4.70 -7.61 13.41
C GLN A 231 4.52 -8.13 14.83
N TYR A 232 4.09 -9.38 14.99
CA TYR A 232 3.83 -9.94 16.30
C TYR A 232 4.08 -11.44 16.38
N GLN A 233 4.28 -11.92 17.59
CA GLN A 233 4.13 -13.33 17.96
C GLN A 233 3.41 -13.45 19.29
N GLY A 234 2.61 -14.52 19.44
CA GLY A 234 1.87 -14.84 20.63
C GLY A 234 2.23 -16.23 21.16
N VAL A 235 2.49 -16.34 22.46
CA VAL A 235 2.75 -17.60 23.15
C VAL A 235 1.88 -17.73 24.39
N LEU A 236 1.65 -18.97 24.83
CA LEU A 236 0.96 -19.25 26.09
C LEU A 236 1.94 -19.03 27.28
N TRP A 237 1.49 -18.40 28.37
CA TRP A 237 2.30 -18.25 29.57
C TRP A 237 2.70 -19.61 30.17
N LYS A 238 1.76 -20.57 30.17
CA LYS A 238 1.92 -21.86 30.83
C LYS A 238 3.16 -22.65 30.40
N ASP A 239 3.47 -22.63 29.11
CA ASP A 239 4.48 -23.50 28.50
C ASP A 239 5.33 -22.83 27.44
N GLY A 240 5.07 -21.55 27.14
CA GLY A 240 5.75 -20.79 26.09
C GLY A 240 5.41 -21.26 24.67
N LYS A 241 4.39 -22.11 24.50
CA LYS A 241 3.99 -22.63 23.20
C LYS A 241 3.43 -21.50 22.34
N LYS A 242 4.05 -21.30 21.15
CA LYS A 242 3.57 -20.35 20.16
C LYS A 242 2.22 -20.80 19.59
N PHE A 243 1.25 -19.89 19.54
CA PHE A 243 -0.07 -20.13 18.96
C PHE A 243 -0.33 -19.31 17.70
N ASP A 244 0.36 -18.16 17.55
CA ASP A 244 0.21 -17.32 16.35
C ASP A 244 1.44 -16.42 16.16
N SER A 245 1.73 -16.08 14.88
CA SER A 245 2.83 -15.17 14.54
C SER A 245 2.67 -14.62 13.13
N SER A 246 2.78 -13.32 12.96
CA SER A 246 2.86 -12.68 11.63
C SER A 246 4.18 -12.99 10.93
N TYR A 247 5.25 -13.21 11.69
CA TYR A 247 6.55 -13.58 11.14
C TYR A 247 6.50 -14.92 10.40
N ASP A 248 5.69 -15.88 10.87
CA ASP A 248 5.53 -17.19 10.21
C ASP A 248 4.77 -17.05 8.88
N ARG A 249 3.98 -16.00 8.72
CA ARG A 249 3.27 -15.68 7.47
C ARG A 249 4.11 -14.85 6.50
N GLY A 250 5.28 -14.37 6.94
CA GLY A 250 6.19 -13.58 6.10
C GLY A 250 5.76 -12.13 5.83
N ALA A 251 4.65 -11.66 6.42
CA ALA A 251 4.12 -10.33 6.22
C ALA A 251 3.55 -9.73 7.52
N PRO A 252 3.64 -8.40 7.70
CA PRO A 252 2.94 -7.71 8.77
C PRO A 252 1.44 -7.94 8.71
N ALA A 253 0.79 -7.85 9.86
CA ALA A 253 -0.66 -7.93 9.97
C ALA A 253 -1.24 -6.55 10.27
N THR A 254 -2.44 -6.26 9.75
CA THR A 254 -3.12 -4.99 9.93
C THR A 254 -4.46 -5.22 10.63
N PHE A 255 -4.70 -4.50 11.74
CA PHE A 255 -5.90 -4.62 12.55
C PHE A 255 -6.42 -3.26 12.99
N PRO A 256 -7.73 -2.97 12.88
CA PRO A 256 -8.37 -1.90 13.67
C PRO A 256 -8.22 -2.22 15.17
N LEU A 257 -7.70 -1.30 15.96
CA LEU A 257 -7.44 -1.53 17.38
C LEU A 257 -8.73 -1.78 18.19
N ALA A 258 -9.85 -1.29 17.69
CA ALA A 258 -11.18 -1.55 18.27
C ALA A 258 -11.65 -3.02 18.09
N ASN A 259 -11.10 -3.77 17.14
CA ASN A 259 -11.56 -5.12 16.76
C ASN A 259 -10.67 -6.26 17.29
N VAL A 260 -9.67 -5.95 18.10
CA VAL A 260 -8.78 -6.96 18.71
C VAL A 260 -9.20 -7.25 20.17
N ILE A 261 -8.57 -8.24 20.81
CA ILE A 261 -8.82 -8.55 22.24
C ILE A 261 -8.52 -7.35 23.13
N LYS A 262 -9.24 -7.24 24.26
CA LYS A 262 -9.15 -6.10 25.20
C LYS A 262 -7.72 -5.81 25.64
N GLY A 263 -6.90 -6.86 25.85
CA GLY A 263 -5.50 -6.72 26.22
C GLY A 263 -4.64 -5.99 25.18
N TRP A 264 -4.96 -6.16 23.90
CA TRP A 264 -4.29 -5.41 22.83
C TRP A 264 -4.77 -3.96 22.78
N SER A 265 -6.11 -3.75 22.78
CA SER A 265 -6.66 -2.39 22.72
C SER A 265 -6.13 -1.53 23.87
N LYS A 266 -6.23 -2.01 25.12
CA LYS A 266 -5.74 -1.30 26.30
C LYS A 266 -4.21 -1.21 26.39
N GLY A 267 -3.52 -2.27 25.95
CA GLY A 267 -2.08 -2.37 26.12
C GLY A 267 -1.27 -1.62 25.05
N LEU A 268 -1.86 -1.39 23.88
CA LEU A 268 -1.20 -0.68 22.77
C LEU A 268 -1.63 0.79 22.69
N GLU A 269 -2.77 1.16 23.22
CA GLU A 269 -3.20 2.55 23.30
C GLU A 269 -2.16 3.39 24.06
N GLY A 270 -1.82 4.57 23.52
CA GLY A 270 -0.78 5.46 24.03
C GLY A 270 0.67 5.01 23.74
N LYS A 271 0.90 3.80 23.21
CA LYS A 271 2.25 3.37 22.75
C LYS A 271 2.61 4.09 21.48
N LYS A 272 3.91 4.29 21.26
CA LYS A 272 4.42 5.02 20.08
C LYS A 272 4.63 4.08 18.89
N VAL A 273 4.36 4.54 17.69
CA VAL A 273 4.80 3.87 16.45
C VAL A 273 6.33 3.74 16.45
N GLY A 274 6.84 2.63 15.92
CA GLY A 274 8.23 2.21 15.98
C GLY A 274 8.59 1.40 17.22
N SER A 275 7.65 1.19 18.17
CA SER A 275 7.92 0.46 19.41
C SER A 275 7.80 -1.05 19.25
N ARG A 276 8.61 -1.78 20.07
CA ARG A 276 8.32 -3.17 20.46
C ARG A 276 7.69 -3.16 21.84
N VAL A 277 6.51 -3.71 21.96
CA VAL A 277 5.77 -3.81 23.21
C VAL A 277 5.63 -5.28 23.61
N MET A 278 5.94 -5.60 24.87
CA MET A 278 5.62 -6.86 25.50
C MET A 278 4.28 -6.71 26.23
N LEU A 279 3.32 -7.60 25.90
CA LEU A 279 2.03 -7.68 26.57
C LEU A 279 1.92 -9.00 27.34
N VAL A 280 1.46 -8.94 28.59
CA VAL A 280 0.95 -10.12 29.30
C VAL A 280 -0.56 -9.89 29.51
N VAL A 281 -1.35 -10.72 28.86
CA VAL A 281 -2.81 -10.57 28.78
C VAL A 281 -3.46 -11.67 29.61
N PRO A 282 -4.05 -11.34 30.79
CA PRO A 282 -4.79 -12.32 31.57
C PRO A 282 -6.08 -12.74 30.87
N PRO A 283 -6.68 -13.88 31.23
CA PRO A 283 -7.88 -14.39 30.56
C PRO A 283 -9.01 -13.38 30.38
N ALA A 284 -9.27 -12.54 31.39
CA ALA A 284 -10.35 -11.54 31.36
C ALA A 284 -10.17 -10.45 30.27
N ASP A 285 -8.94 -10.18 29.87
CA ASP A 285 -8.61 -9.24 28.78
C ASP A 285 -8.26 -9.99 27.47
N GLY A 286 -8.26 -11.34 27.48
CA GLY A 286 -8.05 -12.22 26.34
C GLY A 286 -9.35 -12.91 25.91
N TYR A 287 -9.34 -14.25 25.92
CA TYR A 287 -10.46 -15.09 25.45
C TYR A 287 -11.32 -15.66 26.61
N GLY A 288 -11.01 -15.29 27.86
CA GLY A 288 -11.80 -15.69 29.04
C GLY A 288 -11.88 -17.21 29.23
N ASP A 289 -13.08 -17.69 29.50
CA ASP A 289 -13.39 -19.11 29.69
C ASP A 289 -13.60 -19.87 28.38
N GLN A 290 -13.41 -19.22 27.23
CA GLN A 290 -13.56 -19.83 25.91
C GLN A 290 -12.20 -20.30 25.37
N ALA A 291 -12.16 -21.50 24.82
CA ALA A 291 -11.01 -21.92 24.02
C ALA A 291 -11.08 -21.29 22.61
N GLN A 292 -9.92 -20.88 22.07
CA GLN A 292 -9.84 -20.26 20.75
C GLN A 292 -8.75 -20.92 19.91
N GLY A 293 -9.14 -21.81 19.01
CA GLY A 293 -8.17 -22.57 18.20
C GLY A 293 -7.15 -23.31 19.08
N PRO A 294 -5.83 -23.03 18.95
CA PRO A 294 -4.79 -23.65 19.76
C PRO A 294 -4.69 -23.10 21.20
N ILE A 295 -5.49 -22.11 21.57
CA ILE A 295 -5.48 -21.44 22.88
C ILE A 295 -6.52 -22.10 23.79
N PRO A 296 -6.10 -22.79 24.88
CA PRO A 296 -7.04 -23.35 25.87
C PRO A 296 -7.85 -22.25 26.60
N ALA A 297 -9.00 -22.61 27.14
CA ALA A 297 -9.75 -21.74 28.04
C ALA A 297 -8.89 -21.28 29.23
N LYS A 298 -9.16 -20.10 29.73
CA LYS A 298 -8.46 -19.48 30.91
C LYS A 298 -6.95 -19.29 30.72
N SER A 299 -6.47 -19.19 29.46
CA SER A 299 -5.05 -18.98 29.19
C SER A 299 -4.63 -17.53 29.40
N THR A 300 -3.53 -17.32 30.11
CA THR A 300 -2.79 -16.07 30.06
C THR A 300 -1.90 -16.09 28.83
N LEU A 301 -1.98 -15.02 28.03
CA LEU A 301 -1.28 -14.87 26.76
C LEU A 301 -0.10 -13.91 26.90
N VAL A 302 0.98 -14.19 26.19
CA VAL A 302 2.12 -13.29 26.08
C VAL A 302 2.32 -12.93 24.62
N PHE A 303 2.41 -11.63 24.34
CA PHE A 303 2.70 -11.17 22.99
C PHE A 303 3.93 -10.28 22.97
N THR A 304 4.65 -10.33 21.87
CA THR A 304 5.53 -9.26 21.44
C THR A 304 4.91 -8.61 20.22
N VAL A 305 4.81 -7.28 20.23
CA VAL A 305 4.17 -6.51 19.16
C VAL A 305 5.09 -5.38 18.74
N ASP A 306 5.55 -5.41 17.50
CA ASP A 306 6.23 -4.30 16.85
C ASP A 306 5.19 -3.43 16.15
N ILE A 307 4.99 -2.20 16.60
CA ILE A 307 4.06 -1.24 16.03
C ILE A 307 4.77 -0.54 14.88
N LEU A 308 4.52 -0.97 13.64
CA LEU A 308 5.27 -0.53 12.46
C LEU A 308 4.70 0.75 11.85
N ALA A 309 3.36 0.82 11.78
CA ALA A 309 2.63 1.98 11.27
C ALA A 309 1.23 2.05 11.89
N LYS A 310 0.58 3.22 11.74
CA LYS A 310 -0.84 3.45 12.07
C LYS A 310 -1.52 4.29 10.99
N GLN A 311 -2.82 4.13 10.85
CA GLN A 311 -3.71 4.89 9.98
C GLN A 311 -4.90 5.40 10.77
#